data_e7304d6299a1064a9dba6604f795e5fe
#
_entry.id   e7304d6299a1064a9dba6604f795e5fe
#
_cell.length_a   1.000
_cell.length_b   1.000
_cell.length_c   1.000
_cell.angle_alpha   90.00
_cell.angle_beta   90.00
_cell.angle_gamma   90.00
#
_symmetry.space_group_name_H-M   'P 1'
#
loop_
_entity.id
_entity.type
_entity.pdbx_description
1 polymer ?
#
loop_
_entity_poly.entity_id
_entity_poly.type
_entity_poly.pdbx_seq_one_letter_code
_entity_poly.pdbx_strand_id
1 'polypeptide(L)'
;SNADCLIAIGGGSTIGLGKAIAYQTNLPQIVLPTTYAGSEATPVLGQTENGVKSTLKSERVQPEAILYDAELVRTLPVAMSVTSGLNAMAHAVEALYAKDANRLSTELALSGLRAFVTGLPKVVVTPDDLGARENTLFGAWTCGAVLAQVGMALHHKLCHTLGGTLNLPHAATHAVILPYATAYNEAAAPNALKPLANILGSDTAGGGLYNFAKRLGAPTDLRSLGVSQGDLDKVADLAVQNPYWNPAPIEHLTIRALLQNAYDGVHPNKGTTS
;
A
#
# COMPACT_ATOMS: atom_id res chain seq x y z
N SER A 1 -25.09 -24.41 2.07
CA SER A 1 -26.10 -23.38 2.28
C SER A 1 -26.74 -23.06 0.93
N ASN A 2 -28.00 -22.66 0.91
CA ASN A 2 -28.68 -22.17 -0.30
C ASN A 2 -28.48 -20.62 -0.42
N ALA A 3 -27.27 -20.14 -0.13
CA ALA A 3 -26.98 -18.72 -0.28
C ALA A 3 -26.85 -18.37 -1.76
N ASP A 4 -27.37 -17.22 -2.15
CA ASP A 4 -27.35 -16.67 -3.51
C ASP A 4 -26.39 -15.47 -3.64
N CYS A 5 -25.89 -14.95 -2.52
CA CYS A 5 -24.84 -13.92 -2.47
C CYS A 5 -23.97 -14.05 -1.22
N LEU A 6 -22.84 -13.37 -1.24
CA LEU A 6 -21.91 -13.24 -0.13
C LEU A 6 -21.80 -11.78 0.29
N ILE A 7 -21.90 -11.50 1.58
CA ILE A 7 -21.66 -10.16 2.13
C ILE A 7 -20.41 -10.22 3.02
N ALA A 8 -19.39 -9.42 2.70
CA ALA A 8 -18.17 -9.31 3.49
C ALA A 8 -18.09 -7.92 4.14
N ILE A 9 -18.22 -7.86 5.47
CA ILE A 9 -18.09 -6.62 6.25
C ILE A 9 -16.83 -6.73 7.11
N GLY A 10 -15.83 -5.90 6.83
CA GLY A 10 -14.58 -5.94 7.60
C GLY A 10 -13.38 -5.36 6.88
N GLY A 11 -12.21 -5.58 7.44
CA GLY A 11 -10.94 -5.19 6.85
C GLY A 11 -10.39 -6.21 5.87
N GLY A 12 -9.14 -6.04 5.44
CA GLY A 12 -8.51 -6.83 4.38
C GLY A 12 -8.60 -8.35 4.55
N SER A 13 -8.49 -8.88 5.78
CA SER A 13 -8.60 -10.33 6.03
C SER A 13 -10.00 -10.86 5.78
N THR A 14 -11.04 -10.14 6.21
CA THR A 14 -12.44 -10.50 5.98
C THR A 14 -12.78 -10.44 4.50
N ILE A 15 -12.34 -9.39 3.83
CA ILE A 15 -12.52 -9.21 2.38
C ILE A 15 -11.78 -10.30 1.62
N GLY A 16 -10.55 -10.64 2.02
CA GLY A 16 -9.79 -11.74 1.44
C GLY A 16 -10.49 -13.10 1.57
N LEU A 17 -11.09 -13.37 2.74
CA LEU A 17 -11.91 -14.57 2.93
C LEU A 17 -13.14 -14.57 2.02
N GLY A 18 -13.86 -13.43 1.92
CA GLY A 18 -14.98 -13.26 1.00
C GLY A 18 -14.59 -13.57 -0.44
N LYS A 19 -13.49 -12.99 -0.91
CA LYS A 19 -12.92 -13.25 -2.24
C LYS A 19 -12.56 -14.72 -2.47
N ALA A 20 -11.99 -15.40 -1.47
CA ALA A 20 -11.66 -16.82 -1.56
C ALA A 20 -12.92 -17.68 -1.68
N ILE A 21 -13.98 -17.39 -0.93
CA ILE A 21 -15.27 -18.07 -1.01
C ILE A 21 -15.92 -17.80 -2.38
N ALA A 22 -15.97 -16.55 -2.83
CA ALA A 22 -16.51 -16.18 -4.14
C ALA A 22 -15.77 -16.92 -5.28
N TYR A 23 -14.45 -17.01 -5.19
CA TYR A 23 -13.65 -17.75 -6.17
C TYR A 23 -14.05 -19.23 -6.29
N GLN A 24 -14.31 -19.88 -5.15
CA GLN A 24 -14.66 -21.30 -5.09
C GLN A 24 -16.12 -21.56 -5.44
N THR A 25 -17.03 -20.66 -5.07
CA THR A 25 -18.48 -20.87 -5.18
C THR A 25 -19.11 -20.17 -6.37
N ASN A 26 -18.42 -19.19 -6.95
CA ASN A 26 -18.94 -18.29 -7.98
C ASN A 26 -20.17 -17.48 -7.51
N LEU A 27 -20.32 -17.27 -6.20
CA LEU A 27 -21.36 -16.40 -5.65
C LEU A 27 -20.97 -14.92 -5.85
N PRO A 28 -21.92 -14.07 -6.25
CA PRO A 28 -21.71 -12.64 -6.26
C PRO A 28 -21.44 -12.13 -4.85
N GLN A 29 -20.59 -11.10 -4.72
CA GLN A 29 -20.21 -10.57 -3.43
C GLN A 29 -20.47 -9.07 -3.32
N ILE A 30 -20.96 -8.67 -2.14
CA ILE A 30 -21.11 -7.29 -1.72
C ILE A 30 -20.10 -7.06 -0.58
N VAL A 31 -19.30 -6.01 -0.68
CA VAL A 31 -18.25 -5.72 0.30
C VAL A 31 -18.49 -4.38 0.97
N LEU A 32 -18.39 -4.36 2.31
CA LEU A 32 -18.40 -3.16 3.12
C LEU A 32 -17.07 -3.06 3.88
N PRO A 33 -16.09 -2.28 3.36
CA PRO A 33 -14.77 -2.17 3.98
C PRO A 33 -14.82 -1.38 5.29
N THR A 34 -14.10 -1.86 6.30
CA THR A 34 -13.93 -1.18 7.60
C THR A 34 -12.48 -0.73 7.83
N THR A 35 -11.66 -0.70 6.78
CA THR A 35 -10.29 -0.18 6.76
C THR A 35 -10.05 0.54 5.43
N TYR A 36 -8.91 1.22 5.30
CA TYR A 36 -8.56 1.97 4.08
C TYR A 36 -7.60 1.22 3.14
N ALA A 37 -7.60 -0.12 3.18
CA ALA A 37 -6.60 -0.91 2.44
C ALA A 37 -6.73 -0.84 0.91
N GLY A 38 -7.94 -0.64 0.36
CA GLY A 38 -8.21 -0.53 -1.07
C GLY A 38 -8.25 -1.87 -1.83
N SER A 39 -7.89 -2.98 -1.18
CA SER A 39 -7.85 -4.31 -1.82
C SER A 39 -9.22 -4.82 -2.29
N GLU A 40 -10.30 -4.30 -1.73
CA GLU A 40 -11.68 -4.60 -2.13
C GLU A 40 -11.96 -4.22 -3.57
N ALA A 41 -11.35 -3.15 -4.06
CA ALA A 41 -11.57 -2.65 -5.43
C ALA A 41 -10.75 -3.39 -6.51
N THR A 42 -10.21 -4.57 -6.20
CA THR A 42 -9.28 -5.28 -7.10
C THR A 42 -9.77 -6.69 -7.47
N PRO A 43 -9.44 -7.20 -8.67
CA PRO A 43 -9.61 -8.61 -9.04
C PRO A 43 -8.47 -9.48 -8.49
N VAL A 44 -7.87 -9.12 -7.35
CA VAL A 44 -6.71 -9.79 -6.77
C VAL A 44 -7.04 -10.38 -5.42
N LEU A 45 -6.62 -11.63 -5.20
CA LEU A 45 -6.69 -12.35 -3.93
C LEU A 45 -5.27 -12.76 -3.52
N GLY A 46 -4.81 -12.26 -2.36
CA GLY A 46 -3.63 -12.78 -1.68
C GLY A 46 -4.05 -13.91 -0.73
N GLN A 47 -3.43 -15.06 -0.84
CA GLN A 47 -3.69 -16.21 0.04
C GLN A 47 -2.38 -16.82 0.52
N THR A 48 -2.44 -17.47 1.68
CA THR A 48 -1.32 -18.24 2.21
C THR A 48 -1.77 -19.69 2.36
N GLU A 49 -1.12 -20.60 1.68
CA GLU A 49 -1.39 -22.03 1.75
C GLU A 49 -0.09 -22.77 2.09
N ASN A 50 -0.13 -23.60 3.12
CA ASN A 50 1.06 -24.33 3.60
C ASN A 50 2.29 -23.45 3.86
N GLY A 51 2.08 -22.23 4.38
CA GLY A 51 3.15 -21.26 4.65
C GLY A 51 3.67 -20.53 3.40
N VAL A 52 3.16 -20.83 2.23
CA VAL A 52 3.54 -20.15 0.96
C VAL A 52 2.50 -19.11 0.61
N LYS A 53 2.94 -17.85 0.50
CA LYS A 53 2.09 -16.74 0.09
C LYS A 53 2.03 -16.69 -1.44
N SER A 54 0.83 -16.74 -1.99
CA SER A 54 0.56 -16.64 -3.41
C SER A 54 -0.47 -15.54 -3.70
N THR A 55 -0.49 -15.08 -4.94
CA THR A 55 -1.44 -14.07 -5.42
C THR A 55 -2.17 -14.63 -6.64
N LEU A 56 -3.49 -14.58 -6.59
CA LEU A 56 -4.38 -14.95 -7.69
C LEU A 56 -5.04 -13.71 -8.27
N LYS A 57 -5.04 -13.57 -9.60
CA LYS A 57 -5.83 -12.55 -10.31
C LYS A 57 -6.97 -13.25 -11.05
N SER A 58 -8.21 -12.85 -10.76
CA SER A 58 -9.41 -13.41 -11.39
C SER A 58 -10.57 -12.43 -11.25
N GLU A 59 -11.39 -12.30 -12.30
CA GLU A 59 -12.63 -11.51 -12.24
C GLU A 59 -13.61 -12.04 -11.20
N ARG A 60 -13.58 -13.36 -10.90
CA ARG A 60 -14.42 -13.98 -9.88
C ARG A 60 -14.18 -13.47 -8.46
N VAL A 61 -13.03 -12.86 -8.19
CA VAL A 61 -12.72 -12.32 -6.86
C VAL A 61 -12.95 -10.81 -6.79
N GLN A 62 -13.33 -10.19 -7.88
CA GLN A 62 -13.74 -8.79 -7.85
C GLN A 62 -15.16 -8.69 -7.33
N PRO A 63 -15.43 -7.89 -6.27
CA PRO A 63 -16.78 -7.69 -5.79
C PRO A 63 -17.68 -7.03 -6.84
N GLU A 64 -18.92 -7.49 -6.94
CA GLU A 64 -19.94 -6.89 -7.80
C GLU A 64 -20.40 -5.53 -7.27
N ALA A 65 -20.38 -5.35 -5.95
CA ALA A 65 -20.68 -4.08 -5.32
C ALA A 65 -19.78 -3.83 -4.11
N ILE A 66 -19.36 -2.58 -3.95
CA ILE A 66 -18.61 -2.11 -2.77
C ILE A 66 -19.38 -0.92 -2.19
N LEU A 67 -19.74 -1.00 -0.92
CA LEU A 67 -20.44 0.05 -0.21
C LEU A 67 -19.47 0.71 0.79
N TYR A 68 -19.07 1.94 0.51
CA TYR A 68 -18.23 2.73 1.39
C TYR A 68 -19.11 3.57 2.32
N ASP A 69 -19.05 3.26 3.61
CA ASP A 69 -19.81 3.95 4.65
C ASP A 69 -18.83 4.48 5.72
N ALA A 70 -18.82 5.80 5.89
CA ALA A 70 -17.94 6.47 6.85
C ALA A 70 -18.23 6.08 8.30
N GLU A 71 -19.45 5.71 8.63
CA GLU A 71 -19.82 5.23 9.98
C GLU A 71 -19.13 3.92 10.32
N LEU A 72 -18.92 3.02 9.35
CA LEU A 72 -18.25 1.73 9.58
C LEU A 72 -16.75 1.86 9.86
N VAL A 73 -16.13 2.98 9.47
CA VAL A 73 -14.73 3.29 9.76
C VAL A 73 -14.55 4.30 10.88
N ARG A 74 -15.63 4.85 11.48
CA ARG A 74 -15.56 5.84 12.55
C ARG A 74 -14.79 5.33 13.77
N THR A 75 -15.01 4.06 14.13
CA THR A 75 -14.36 3.41 15.27
C THR A 75 -13.02 2.77 14.94
N LEU A 76 -12.56 2.86 13.67
CA LEU A 76 -11.24 2.33 13.31
C LEU A 76 -10.15 3.11 14.06
N PRO A 77 -9.29 2.44 14.85
CA PRO A 77 -8.22 3.09 15.59
C PRO A 77 -7.34 3.95 14.70
N VAL A 78 -6.91 5.12 15.18
CA VAL A 78 -6.10 6.08 14.42
C VAL A 78 -4.86 5.44 13.83
N ALA A 79 -4.12 4.64 14.62
CA ALA A 79 -2.92 3.95 14.13
C ALA A 79 -3.21 3.00 12.95
N MET A 80 -4.33 2.29 12.99
CA MET A 80 -4.77 1.43 11.88
C MET A 80 -5.27 2.25 10.69
N SER A 81 -5.94 3.38 10.94
CA SER A 81 -6.36 4.31 9.89
C SER A 81 -5.14 4.81 9.11
N VAL A 82 -4.09 5.22 9.82
CA VAL A 82 -2.85 5.71 9.22
C VAL A 82 -2.13 4.63 8.44
N THR A 83 -1.88 3.46 9.04
CA THR A 83 -1.10 2.41 8.38
C THR A 83 -1.85 1.82 7.18
N SER A 84 -3.17 1.59 7.28
CA SER A 84 -3.96 1.11 6.14
C SER A 84 -4.06 2.14 5.01
N GLY A 85 -4.17 3.43 5.34
CA GLY A 85 -4.14 4.51 4.36
C GLY A 85 -2.79 4.62 3.64
N LEU A 86 -1.67 4.54 4.36
CA LEU A 86 -0.33 4.53 3.75
C LEU A 86 -0.12 3.29 2.87
N ASN A 87 -0.67 2.13 3.25
CA ASN A 87 -0.68 0.95 2.38
C ASN A 87 -1.45 1.22 1.08
N ALA A 88 -2.63 1.82 1.13
CA ALA A 88 -3.36 2.18 -0.09
C ALA A 88 -2.62 3.24 -0.92
N MET A 89 -2.01 4.24 -0.30
CA MET A 89 -1.18 5.24 -1.00
C MET A 89 -0.05 4.58 -1.80
N ALA A 90 0.52 3.48 -1.31
CA ALA A 90 1.58 2.76 -2.02
C ALA A 90 1.14 2.24 -3.39
N HIS A 91 -0.12 1.81 -3.54
CA HIS A 91 -0.69 1.41 -4.83
C HIS A 91 -0.67 2.58 -5.82
N ALA A 92 -1.14 3.74 -5.38
CA ALA A 92 -1.19 4.94 -6.20
C ALA A 92 0.21 5.47 -6.54
N VAL A 93 1.15 5.44 -5.59
CA VAL A 93 2.54 5.88 -5.82
C VAL A 93 3.21 5.03 -6.89
N GLU A 94 3.11 3.70 -6.82
CA GLU A 94 3.68 2.82 -7.84
C GLU A 94 2.97 2.97 -9.19
N ALA A 95 1.67 3.25 -9.18
CA ALA A 95 0.92 3.49 -10.40
C ALA A 95 1.36 4.74 -11.18
N LEU A 96 1.93 5.75 -10.51
CA LEU A 96 2.45 6.93 -11.19
C LEU A 96 3.58 6.61 -12.17
N TYR A 97 4.40 5.61 -11.85
CA TYR A 97 5.53 5.19 -12.68
C TYR A 97 5.44 3.75 -13.18
N ALA A 98 4.28 3.10 -13.08
CA ALA A 98 4.10 1.75 -13.59
C ALA A 98 4.39 1.67 -15.10
N LYS A 99 4.89 0.51 -15.57
CA LYS A 99 5.21 0.30 -16.98
C LYS A 99 3.99 0.50 -17.90
N ASP A 100 2.83 0.13 -17.41
CA ASP A 100 1.52 0.18 -18.07
C ASP A 100 0.65 1.37 -17.61
N ALA A 101 1.29 2.36 -16.94
CA ALA A 101 0.62 3.59 -16.56
C ALA A 101 0.02 4.30 -17.77
N ASN A 102 -1.16 4.89 -17.58
CA ASN A 102 -1.85 5.67 -18.59
C ASN A 102 -2.50 6.90 -17.93
N ARG A 103 -3.06 7.78 -18.73
CA ARG A 103 -3.65 9.02 -18.23
C ARG A 103 -4.74 8.79 -17.17
N LEU A 104 -5.61 7.79 -17.37
CA LEU A 104 -6.67 7.48 -16.42
C LEU A 104 -6.10 6.97 -15.08
N SER A 105 -5.17 6.01 -15.12
CA SER A 105 -4.54 5.48 -13.92
C SER A 105 -3.77 6.57 -13.16
N THR A 106 -3.11 7.49 -13.87
CA THR A 106 -2.39 8.62 -13.26
C THR A 106 -3.35 9.59 -12.56
N GLU A 107 -4.46 9.97 -13.20
CA GLU A 107 -5.45 10.88 -12.58
C GLU A 107 -6.13 10.24 -11.35
N LEU A 108 -6.48 8.95 -11.42
CA LEU A 108 -7.01 8.23 -10.27
C LEU A 108 -5.99 8.16 -9.12
N ALA A 109 -4.73 7.84 -9.42
CA ALA A 109 -3.66 7.81 -8.44
C ALA A 109 -3.50 9.16 -7.73
N LEU A 110 -3.40 10.25 -8.50
CA LEU A 110 -3.26 11.61 -7.94
C LEU A 110 -4.49 12.03 -7.13
N SER A 111 -5.69 11.65 -7.56
CA SER A 111 -6.92 11.92 -6.82
C SER A 111 -6.93 11.23 -5.46
N GLY A 112 -6.56 9.94 -5.41
CA GLY A 112 -6.45 9.17 -4.17
C GLY A 112 -5.39 9.72 -3.22
N LEU A 113 -4.22 10.07 -3.76
CA LEU A 113 -3.13 10.65 -2.97
C LEU A 113 -3.54 12.00 -2.34
N ARG A 114 -4.23 12.90 -3.09
CA ARG A 114 -4.78 14.15 -2.54
C ARG A 114 -5.80 13.87 -1.43
N ALA A 115 -6.68 12.90 -1.62
CA ALA A 115 -7.70 12.53 -0.63
C ALA A 115 -7.05 12.07 0.68
N PHE A 116 -6.04 11.21 0.62
CA PHE A 116 -5.30 10.77 1.81
C PHE A 116 -4.49 11.90 2.46
N VAL A 117 -3.80 12.73 1.69
CA VAL A 117 -2.99 13.82 2.24
C VAL A 117 -3.85 14.86 2.93
N THR A 118 -5.10 15.05 2.51
CA THR A 118 -6.06 15.96 3.16
C THR A 118 -6.90 15.28 4.25
N GLY A 119 -7.26 14.01 4.10
CA GLY A 119 -8.15 13.29 5.00
C GLY A 119 -7.46 12.72 6.23
N LEU A 120 -6.35 11.98 6.06
CA LEU A 120 -5.67 11.32 7.18
C LEU A 120 -5.24 12.27 8.31
N PRO A 121 -4.68 13.47 8.05
CA PRO A 121 -4.36 14.39 9.15
C PRO A 121 -5.58 14.82 9.96
N LYS A 122 -6.74 14.99 9.31
CA LYS A 122 -8.00 15.31 10.01
C LYS A 122 -8.49 14.14 10.84
N VAL A 123 -8.43 12.91 10.30
CA VAL A 123 -8.76 11.69 11.05
C VAL A 123 -7.87 11.52 12.28
N VAL A 124 -6.58 11.89 12.20
CA VAL A 124 -5.67 11.83 13.36
C VAL A 124 -6.07 12.84 14.45
N VAL A 125 -6.46 14.06 14.06
CA VAL A 125 -6.82 15.13 15.00
C VAL A 125 -8.24 14.97 15.53
N THR A 126 -9.19 14.59 14.66
CA THR A 126 -10.61 14.44 14.98
C THR A 126 -11.12 13.10 14.44
N PRO A 127 -10.91 11.99 15.18
CA PRO A 127 -11.22 10.63 14.70
C PRO A 127 -12.69 10.42 14.34
N ASP A 128 -13.61 11.19 14.89
CA ASP A 128 -15.05 11.10 14.65
C ASP A 128 -15.55 11.99 13.50
N ASP A 129 -14.67 12.73 12.80
CA ASP A 129 -15.03 13.55 11.64
C ASP A 129 -15.41 12.65 10.45
N LEU A 130 -16.71 12.47 10.22
CA LEU A 130 -17.24 11.64 9.13
C LEU A 130 -16.84 12.14 7.75
N GLY A 131 -16.74 13.46 7.54
CA GLY A 131 -16.30 14.01 6.26
C GLY A 131 -14.83 13.69 5.99
N ALA A 132 -13.96 13.69 7.01
CA ALA A 132 -12.59 13.23 6.88
C ALA A 132 -12.51 11.73 6.60
N ARG A 133 -13.36 10.92 7.27
CA ARG A 133 -13.48 9.48 7.05
C ARG A 133 -13.94 9.15 5.63
N GLU A 134 -14.98 9.85 5.14
CA GLU A 134 -15.50 9.70 3.77
C GLU A 134 -14.43 10.03 2.73
N ASN A 135 -13.74 11.17 2.89
CA ASN A 135 -12.65 11.55 1.99
C ASN A 135 -11.51 10.53 1.99
N THR A 136 -11.20 9.93 3.15
CA THR A 136 -10.19 8.88 3.27
C THR A 136 -10.64 7.56 2.61
N LEU A 137 -11.93 7.20 2.71
CA LEU A 137 -12.53 6.06 1.99
C LEU A 137 -12.49 6.27 0.48
N PHE A 138 -12.79 7.48 0.00
CA PHE A 138 -12.64 7.82 -1.41
C PHE A 138 -11.18 7.62 -1.88
N GLY A 139 -10.20 8.03 -1.06
CA GLY A 139 -8.78 7.75 -1.29
C GLY A 139 -8.48 6.26 -1.39
N ALA A 140 -9.04 5.44 -0.48
CA ALA A 140 -8.87 3.99 -0.48
C ALA A 140 -9.43 3.36 -1.76
N TRP A 141 -10.64 3.75 -2.15
CA TRP A 141 -11.26 3.28 -3.38
C TRP A 141 -10.43 3.60 -4.62
N THR A 142 -10.02 4.86 -4.81
CA THR A 142 -9.27 5.28 -6.00
C THR A 142 -7.90 4.61 -6.09
N CYS A 143 -7.18 4.47 -4.95
CA CYS A 143 -5.91 3.75 -4.89
C CYS A 143 -6.09 2.23 -5.16
N GLY A 144 -7.17 1.63 -4.68
CA GLY A 144 -7.51 0.24 -4.98
C GLY A 144 -7.88 0.05 -6.45
N ALA A 145 -8.70 0.94 -7.01
CA ALA A 145 -9.08 0.90 -8.42
C ALA A 145 -7.87 1.02 -9.36
N VAL A 146 -6.88 1.81 -8.98
CA VAL A 146 -5.63 1.94 -9.73
C VAL A 146 -4.77 0.68 -9.64
N LEU A 147 -4.69 0.03 -8.48
CA LEU A 147 -4.01 -1.26 -8.32
C LEU A 147 -4.58 -2.34 -9.24
N ALA A 148 -5.87 -2.29 -9.54
CA ALA A 148 -6.51 -3.22 -10.47
C ALA A 148 -6.06 -3.03 -11.93
N GLN A 149 -5.57 -1.83 -12.29
CA GLN A 149 -5.30 -1.40 -13.67
C GLN A 149 -3.84 -1.54 -14.08
N VAL A 150 -2.88 -1.46 -13.14
CA VAL A 150 -1.45 -1.42 -13.45
C VAL A 150 -0.66 -2.44 -12.65
N GLY A 151 0.53 -2.79 -13.16
CA GLY A 151 1.47 -3.65 -12.45
C GLY A 151 2.16 -2.91 -11.29
N MET A 152 2.52 -3.65 -10.24
CA MET A 152 3.29 -3.14 -9.10
C MET A 152 4.80 -3.29 -9.34
N ALA A 153 5.60 -2.56 -8.54
CA ALA A 153 7.05 -2.45 -8.71
C ALA A 153 7.82 -2.80 -7.42
N LEU A 154 8.94 -2.14 -7.18
CA LEU A 154 9.89 -2.42 -6.09
C LEU A 154 9.25 -2.37 -4.70
N HIS A 155 8.39 -1.38 -4.41
CA HIS A 155 7.76 -1.25 -3.11
C HIS A 155 7.01 -2.53 -2.72
N HIS A 156 6.12 -3.01 -3.60
CA HIS A 156 5.36 -4.23 -3.35
C HIS A 156 6.26 -5.46 -3.32
N LYS A 157 7.28 -5.54 -4.17
CA LYS A 157 8.27 -6.64 -4.11
C LYS A 157 8.93 -6.71 -2.74
N LEU A 158 9.40 -5.58 -2.20
CA LEU A 158 10.01 -5.53 -0.87
C LEU A 158 9.02 -5.89 0.24
N CYS A 159 7.81 -5.34 0.22
CA CYS A 159 6.79 -5.65 1.22
C CYS A 159 6.36 -7.12 1.20
N HIS A 160 6.23 -7.73 0.01
CA HIS A 160 5.93 -9.16 -0.11
C HIS A 160 7.08 -10.03 0.39
N THR A 161 8.33 -9.64 0.09
CA THR A 161 9.52 -10.36 0.57
C THR A 161 9.63 -10.28 2.10
N LEU A 162 9.53 -9.08 2.67
CA LEU A 162 9.57 -8.86 4.12
C LEU A 162 8.42 -9.60 4.84
N GLY A 163 7.19 -9.43 4.35
CA GLY A 163 6.02 -10.06 4.94
C GLY A 163 6.04 -11.60 4.84
N GLY A 164 6.48 -12.13 3.69
CA GLY A 164 6.57 -13.58 3.49
C GLY A 164 7.73 -14.24 4.25
N THR A 165 8.86 -13.52 4.44
CA THR A 165 10.05 -14.07 5.09
C THR A 165 10.01 -13.92 6.61
N LEU A 166 9.50 -12.78 7.11
CA LEU A 166 9.59 -12.39 8.52
C LEU A 166 8.22 -12.28 9.21
N ASN A 167 7.13 -12.58 8.48
CA ASN A 167 5.76 -12.52 8.99
C ASN A 167 5.39 -11.15 9.60
N LEU A 168 5.86 -10.06 9.00
CA LEU A 168 5.62 -8.72 9.49
C LEU A 168 4.17 -8.27 9.30
N PRO A 169 3.66 -7.35 10.14
CA PRO A 169 2.34 -6.72 9.95
C PRO A 169 2.28 -5.99 8.61
N HIS A 170 1.39 -6.42 7.71
CA HIS A 170 1.35 -6.00 6.31
C HIS A 170 1.29 -4.47 6.15
N ALA A 171 0.29 -3.81 6.73
CA ALA A 171 0.09 -2.37 6.58
C ALA A 171 1.24 -1.53 7.17
N ALA A 172 1.81 -1.96 8.31
CA ALA A 172 2.95 -1.28 8.91
C ALA A 172 4.22 -1.43 8.06
N THR A 173 4.45 -2.60 7.46
CA THR A 173 5.56 -2.84 6.53
C THR A 173 5.46 -1.92 5.32
N HIS A 174 4.26 -1.79 4.73
CA HIS A 174 4.02 -0.86 3.62
C HIS A 174 4.29 0.59 4.03
N ALA A 175 3.82 1.01 5.21
CA ALA A 175 4.03 2.37 5.70
C ALA A 175 5.53 2.71 5.85
N VAL A 176 6.34 1.77 6.35
CA VAL A 176 7.79 1.96 6.50
C VAL A 176 8.50 1.98 5.15
N ILE A 177 8.22 1.02 4.26
CA ILE A 177 8.97 0.88 2.99
C ILE A 177 8.61 1.95 1.95
N LEU A 178 7.39 2.50 2.01
CA LEU A 178 6.89 3.44 1.00
C LEU A 178 7.83 4.62 0.70
N PRO A 179 8.31 5.41 1.67
CA PRO A 179 9.17 6.54 1.40
C PRO A 179 10.52 6.12 0.80
N TYR A 180 11.08 5.00 1.21
CA TYR A 180 12.40 4.53 0.73
C TYR A 180 12.34 3.98 -0.70
N ALA A 181 11.34 3.18 -1.01
CA ALA A 181 11.14 2.68 -2.37
C ALA A 181 10.78 3.80 -3.35
N THR A 182 10.05 4.83 -2.89
CA THR A 182 9.76 6.03 -3.70
C THR A 182 11.03 6.81 -3.98
N ALA A 183 11.85 7.10 -2.95
CA ALA A 183 13.12 7.80 -3.11
C ALA A 183 14.10 7.04 -4.04
N TYR A 184 14.11 5.71 -3.96
CA TYR A 184 14.92 4.87 -4.84
C TYR A 184 14.59 5.07 -6.32
N ASN A 185 13.30 5.25 -6.64
CA ASN A 185 12.83 5.42 -8.01
C ASN A 185 12.82 6.90 -8.49
N GLU A 186 13.10 7.85 -7.63
CA GLU A 186 12.91 9.28 -7.92
C GLU A 186 13.80 9.78 -9.07
N ALA A 187 15.05 9.33 -9.13
CA ALA A 187 15.97 9.69 -10.21
C ALA A 187 15.59 9.05 -11.57
N ALA A 188 14.97 7.87 -11.54
CA ALA A 188 14.55 7.15 -12.75
C ALA A 188 13.17 7.58 -13.25
N ALA A 189 12.33 8.16 -12.39
CA ALA A 189 10.95 8.58 -12.72
C ALA A 189 10.61 10.00 -12.20
N PRO A 190 11.46 11.02 -12.43
CA PRO A 190 11.30 12.34 -11.80
C PRO A 190 9.99 13.01 -12.21
N ASN A 191 9.61 12.94 -13.48
CA ASN A 191 8.38 13.57 -13.98
C ASN A 191 7.11 12.90 -13.43
N ALA A 192 7.14 11.59 -13.22
CA ALA A 192 6.02 10.84 -12.67
C ALA A 192 5.83 11.13 -11.17
N LEU A 193 6.91 11.33 -10.41
CA LEU A 193 6.86 11.55 -8.97
C LEU A 193 6.76 13.03 -8.57
N LYS A 194 7.08 13.97 -9.46
CA LYS A 194 6.97 15.41 -9.18
C LYS A 194 5.57 15.85 -8.71
N PRO A 195 4.45 15.38 -9.31
CA PRO A 195 3.10 15.71 -8.81
C PRO A 195 2.88 15.27 -7.37
N LEU A 196 3.41 14.11 -6.96
CA LEU A 196 3.33 13.63 -5.57
C LEU A 196 4.13 14.53 -4.62
N ALA A 197 5.36 14.91 -4.98
CA ALA A 197 6.14 15.86 -4.20
C ALA A 197 5.37 17.16 -3.97
N ASN A 198 4.73 17.69 -5.01
CA ASN A 198 3.92 18.90 -4.93
C ASN A 198 2.69 18.71 -4.00
N ILE A 199 1.98 17.58 -4.08
CA ILE A 199 0.84 17.26 -3.18
C ILE A 199 1.28 17.22 -1.72
N LEU A 200 2.50 16.71 -1.45
CA LEU A 200 3.08 16.61 -0.11
C LEU A 200 3.73 17.92 0.37
N GLY A 201 3.84 18.93 -0.49
CA GLY A 201 4.52 20.19 -0.19
C GLY A 201 6.01 19.99 0.11
N SER A 202 6.70 19.14 -0.67
CA SER A 202 8.09 18.73 -0.46
C SER A 202 8.88 18.84 -1.76
N ASP A 203 10.21 18.98 -1.64
CA ASP A 203 11.13 19.01 -2.79
C ASP A 203 11.21 17.62 -3.47
N THR A 204 11.04 16.55 -2.70
CA THR A 204 11.13 15.16 -3.14
C THR A 204 9.91 14.36 -2.69
N ALA A 205 9.49 13.38 -3.49
CA ALA A 205 8.35 12.53 -3.18
C ALA A 205 8.67 11.59 -2.00
N GLY A 206 9.83 10.95 -2.00
CA GLY A 206 10.26 10.05 -0.93
C GLY A 206 10.40 10.75 0.41
N GLY A 207 11.07 11.93 0.44
CA GLY A 207 11.19 12.74 1.65
C GLY A 207 9.86 13.28 2.15
N GLY A 208 8.99 13.69 1.23
CA GLY A 208 7.62 14.12 1.54
C GLY A 208 6.79 13.03 2.20
N LEU A 209 6.84 11.81 1.67
CA LEU A 209 6.16 10.63 2.24
C LEU A 209 6.69 10.28 3.63
N TYR A 210 8.01 10.31 3.83
CA TYR A 210 8.61 10.08 5.14
C TYR A 210 8.10 11.09 6.18
N ASN A 211 8.16 12.38 5.84
CA ASN A 211 7.69 13.45 6.72
C ASN A 211 6.18 13.34 6.99
N PHE A 212 5.40 12.97 5.97
CA PHE A 212 3.95 12.75 6.10
C PHE A 212 3.65 11.58 7.05
N ALA A 213 4.26 10.41 6.84
CA ALA A 213 4.10 9.24 7.70
C ALA A 213 4.49 9.55 9.16
N LYS A 214 5.63 10.23 9.36
CA LYS A 214 6.11 10.62 10.69
C LYS A 214 5.14 11.57 11.40
N ARG A 215 4.59 12.57 10.70
CA ARG A 215 3.59 13.49 11.28
C ARG A 215 2.30 12.79 11.71
N LEU A 216 1.92 11.73 11.02
CA LEU A 216 0.74 10.92 11.35
C LEU A 216 1.00 9.90 12.45
N GLY A 217 2.22 9.79 12.97
CA GLY A 217 2.59 8.80 13.99
C GLY A 217 2.72 7.37 13.45
N ALA A 218 2.93 7.20 12.13
CA ALA A 218 3.22 5.89 11.56
C ALA A 218 4.63 5.40 11.93
N PRO A 219 4.89 4.08 11.97
CA PRO A 219 6.24 3.57 12.09
C PRO A 219 7.07 4.03 10.88
N THR A 220 8.33 4.42 11.15
CA THR A 220 9.26 4.95 10.15
C THR A 220 10.51 4.11 9.98
N ASP A 221 10.63 3.01 10.71
CA ASP A 221 11.78 2.10 10.66
C ASP A 221 11.37 0.64 10.79
N LEU A 222 12.15 -0.26 10.17
CA LEU A 222 11.91 -1.71 10.22
C LEU A 222 12.27 -2.32 11.56
N ARG A 223 13.16 -1.71 12.32
CA ARG A 223 13.57 -2.20 13.66
C ARG A 223 12.38 -2.19 14.62
N SER A 224 11.55 -1.16 14.57
CA SER A 224 10.33 -1.06 15.38
C SER A 224 9.29 -2.14 15.04
N LEU A 225 9.37 -2.75 13.86
CA LEU A 225 8.55 -3.88 13.45
C LEU A 225 9.14 -5.24 13.81
N GLY A 226 10.29 -5.28 14.51
CA GLY A 226 10.94 -6.50 14.95
C GLY A 226 11.93 -7.12 13.95
N VAL A 227 12.26 -6.43 12.86
CA VAL A 227 13.31 -6.88 11.94
C VAL A 227 14.67 -6.80 12.63
N SER A 228 15.51 -7.79 12.46
CA SER A 228 16.90 -7.77 12.90
C SER A 228 17.83 -7.31 11.77
N GLN A 229 18.99 -6.77 12.14
CA GLN A 229 19.99 -6.37 11.14
C GLN A 229 20.48 -7.55 10.30
N GLY A 230 20.51 -8.76 10.89
CA GLY A 230 20.91 -9.98 10.19
C GLY A 230 19.91 -10.46 9.14
N ASP A 231 18.65 -10.00 9.20
CA ASP A 231 17.64 -10.35 8.19
C ASP A 231 17.79 -9.60 6.88
N LEU A 232 18.48 -8.44 6.90
CA LEU A 232 18.51 -7.51 5.77
C LEU A 232 19.20 -8.09 4.53
N ASP A 233 20.26 -8.87 4.70
CA ASP A 233 20.99 -9.52 3.61
C ASP A 233 20.11 -10.58 2.94
N LYS A 234 19.44 -11.41 3.75
CA LYS A 234 18.49 -12.42 3.25
C LYS A 234 17.33 -11.79 2.49
N VAL A 235 16.78 -10.67 2.99
CA VAL A 235 15.69 -9.95 2.32
C VAL A 235 16.17 -9.35 1.00
N ALA A 236 17.39 -8.77 0.96
CA ALA A 236 17.98 -8.23 -0.25
C ALA A 236 18.19 -9.32 -1.32
N ASP A 237 18.76 -10.48 -0.93
CA ASP A 237 18.93 -11.65 -1.81
C ASP A 237 17.62 -12.10 -2.45
N LEU A 238 16.55 -12.20 -1.65
CA LEU A 238 15.23 -12.63 -2.12
C LEU A 238 14.53 -11.55 -2.95
N ALA A 239 14.76 -10.28 -2.66
CA ALA A 239 14.14 -9.18 -3.40
C ALA A 239 14.65 -9.09 -4.85
N VAL A 240 15.94 -9.40 -5.08
CA VAL A 240 16.52 -9.39 -6.43
C VAL A 240 16.22 -10.68 -7.23
N GLN A 241 15.70 -11.72 -6.58
CA GLN A 241 15.22 -12.92 -7.26
C GLN A 241 13.82 -12.67 -7.83
N ASN A 242 13.63 -12.92 -9.13
CA ASN A 242 12.36 -12.68 -9.84
C ASN A 242 11.78 -11.28 -9.53
N PRO A 243 12.52 -10.20 -9.83
CA PRO A 243 12.10 -8.86 -9.49
C PRO A 243 10.85 -8.48 -10.29
N TYR A 244 10.02 -7.62 -9.69
CA TYR A 244 8.97 -6.94 -10.45
C TYR A 244 9.62 -5.93 -11.40
N TRP A 245 8.89 -5.54 -12.43
CA TRP A 245 9.34 -4.40 -13.23
C TRP A 245 9.52 -3.17 -12.34
N ASN A 246 10.55 -2.39 -12.59
CA ASN A 246 10.83 -1.17 -11.84
C ASN A 246 11.56 -0.16 -12.73
N PRO A 247 11.31 1.16 -12.61
CA PRO A 247 12.01 2.15 -13.44
C PRO A 247 13.52 2.20 -13.17
N ALA A 248 13.95 2.13 -11.91
CA ALA A 248 15.36 2.00 -11.54
C ALA A 248 15.79 0.53 -11.55
N PRO A 249 17.06 0.21 -11.92
CA PRO A 249 17.59 -1.16 -11.80
C PRO A 249 17.47 -1.69 -10.38
N ILE A 250 17.16 -2.99 -10.24
CA ILE A 250 17.07 -3.67 -8.94
C ILE A 250 18.35 -4.48 -8.75
N GLU A 251 19.30 -3.93 -7.99
CA GLU A 251 20.60 -4.53 -7.72
C GLU A 251 20.78 -4.81 -6.24
N HIS A 252 21.44 -5.91 -5.89
CA HIS A 252 21.58 -6.36 -4.51
C HIS A 252 22.12 -5.27 -3.56
N LEU A 253 23.24 -4.64 -3.93
CA LEU A 253 23.90 -3.66 -3.07
C LEU A 253 23.01 -2.42 -2.80
N THR A 254 22.32 -1.92 -3.83
CA THR A 254 21.43 -0.76 -3.72
C THR A 254 20.17 -1.09 -2.93
N ILE A 255 19.61 -2.29 -3.12
CA ILE A 255 18.46 -2.77 -2.32
C ILE A 255 18.89 -2.99 -0.86
N ARG A 256 20.07 -3.57 -0.62
CA ARG A 256 20.59 -3.76 0.73
C ARG A 256 20.79 -2.41 1.45
N ALA A 257 21.29 -1.39 0.75
CA ALA A 257 21.45 -0.04 1.29
C ALA A 257 20.08 0.62 1.58
N LEU A 258 19.10 0.46 0.69
CA LEU A 258 17.72 0.92 0.93
C LEU A 258 17.15 0.28 2.20
N LEU A 259 17.28 -1.04 2.36
CA LEU A 259 16.81 -1.77 3.53
C LEU A 259 17.52 -1.33 4.82
N GLN A 260 18.84 -1.02 4.76
CA GLN A 260 19.56 -0.48 5.90
C GLN A 260 19.02 0.89 6.32
N ASN A 261 18.80 1.80 5.37
CA ASN A 261 18.20 3.11 5.65
C ASN A 261 16.80 2.98 6.26
N ALA A 262 15.99 2.05 5.73
CA ALA A 262 14.68 1.75 6.28
C ALA A 262 14.75 1.10 7.67
N TYR A 263 15.75 0.29 7.94
CA TYR A 263 15.99 -0.31 9.25
C TYR A 263 16.38 0.73 10.30
N ASP A 264 17.25 1.67 9.92
CA ASP A 264 17.74 2.72 10.81
C ASP A 264 16.80 3.93 10.93
N GLY A 265 15.75 4.00 10.10
CA GLY A 265 14.82 5.13 10.06
C GLY A 265 15.47 6.43 9.54
N VAL A 266 16.51 6.33 8.71
CA VAL A 266 17.22 7.48 8.14
C VAL A 266 16.31 8.15 7.10
N HIS A 267 16.18 9.49 7.19
CA HIS A 267 15.39 10.23 6.21
C HIS A 267 15.93 9.99 4.79
N PRO A 268 15.09 9.57 3.82
CA PRO A 268 15.53 9.09 2.49
C PRO A 268 16.45 10.07 1.74
N ASN A 269 16.24 11.36 1.91
CA ASN A 269 17.06 12.40 1.23
C ASN A 269 18.40 12.67 1.90
N LYS A 270 18.70 12.07 3.06
CA LYS A 270 19.98 12.25 3.78
C LYS A 270 20.98 11.12 3.52
N GLY A 271 20.57 10.05 2.84
CA GLY A 271 21.40 8.87 2.58
C GLY A 271 22.17 8.87 1.26
N THR A 272 22.02 9.89 0.43
CA THR A 272 22.71 10.01 -0.88
C THR A 272 23.87 11.00 -0.87
N THR A 273 24.69 11.01 0.19
CA THR A 273 26.03 11.55 0.06
C THR A 273 26.96 10.39 -0.24
N SER A 274 27.32 10.33 -1.52
CA SER A 274 28.32 9.49 -2.19
C SER A 274 29.43 8.93 -1.33
#